data_6a29529ccd2ca7012022513a5217ce90
#
_entry.id   6a29529ccd2ca7012022513a5217ce90
#
_cell.length_a   1.000
_cell.length_b   1.000
_cell.length_c   1.000
_cell.angle_alpha   90.00
_cell.angle_beta   90.00
_cell.angle_gamma   90.00
#
_symmetry.space_group_name_H-M   'P 1'
#
loop_
_entity.id
_entity.type
_entity.pdbx_description
1 polymer ?
#
loop_
_entity_poly.entity_id
_entity_poly.type
_entity_poly.pdbx_seq_one_letter_code
_entity_poly.pdbx_strand_id
1 'polypeptide(L)'
;MITHISHTLAQQIVNTIKDVCSYDINFINPSGTIIASTNSARIGAFHEIGRKAAVTGTTIEVAESDNFTGTRQGINMPLYHEDRLLAVIGITGSPENVRKYAFLAQRITSLLIREQELGQYSRHQADKKQFVISSLLHGDTQNPEYLLKCLREFQIDPDTPKRLILLHTYPAASSQNLSVKIDHRILESQETPASRTDTENPNLSRESSLQAETHDSDSGIGSVLSEHQIQNFFKTIGIMLYTFRYPGDYLAVTDSSGFSALSGTLRDFAKKHAGTLAVAVGRSVPLYQLGLSLTTAETALRNLNFHRPLTDHVCAENYAVFDDLTLEIVLSSVSPDDREEFSRKTIHQLSLDEKELLRTYFSLEMSLA
;
A
#
# COMPACT_ATOMS: atom_id res chain seq x y z
N MET A 1 -21.10 4.86 2.92
CA MET A 1 -21.95 5.02 4.15
C MET A 1 -22.20 3.66 4.76
N ILE A 2 -21.84 3.49 6.02
CA ILE A 2 -22.10 2.28 6.79
C ILE A 2 -23.56 2.26 7.19
N THR A 3 -24.31 1.30 6.71
CA THR A 3 -25.76 1.14 7.00
C THR A 3 -26.02 0.19 8.17
N HIS A 4 -25.05 -0.65 8.51
CA HIS A 4 -25.09 -1.57 9.65
C HIS A 4 -23.65 -1.88 10.09
N ILE A 5 -23.48 -2.19 11.35
CA ILE A 5 -22.20 -2.54 11.93
C ILE A 5 -21.98 -4.05 11.80
N SER A 6 -20.85 -4.47 11.22
CA SER A 6 -20.47 -5.88 11.14
C SER A 6 -20.20 -6.46 12.54
N HIS A 7 -20.38 -7.78 12.69
CA HIS A 7 -20.06 -8.48 13.95
C HIS A 7 -18.60 -8.24 14.37
N THR A 8 -17.67 -8.28 13.43
CA THR A 8 -16.23 -8.05 13.68
C THR A 8 -15.97 -6.65 14.25
N LEU A 9 -16.52 -5.60 13.63
CA LEU A 9 -16.38 -4.23 14.13
C LEU A 9 -17.04 -4.05 15.50
N ALA A 10 -18.26 -4.59 15.69
CA ALA A 10 -18.94 -4.56 16.97
C ALA A 10 -18.12 -5.22 18.08
N GLN A 11 -17.50 -6.37 17.81
CA GLN A 11 -16.66 -7.07 18.79
C GLN A 11 -15.35 -6.30 19.06
N GLN A 12 -14.74 -5.69 18.04
CA GLN A 12 -13.58 -4.82 18.21
C GLN A 12 -13.92 -3.63 19.13
N ILE A 13 -15.06 -2.98 18.92
CA ILE A 13 -15.53 -1.88 19.77
C ILE A 13 -15.68 -2.34 21.22
N VAL A 14 -16.38 -3.49 21.43
CA VAL A 14 -16.59 -4.07 22.77
C VAL A 14 -15.26 -4.34 23.46
N ASN A 15 -14.30 -4.94 22.78
CA ASN A 15 -12.98 -5.26 23.33
C ASN A 15 -12.22 -3.98 23.69
N THR A 16 -12.17 -2.98 22.79
CA THR A 16 -11.48 -1.71 23.04
C THR A 16 -12.05 -0.97 24.26
N ILE A 17 -13.37 -1.01 24.47
CA ILE A 17 -13.99 -0.38 25.64
C ILE A 17 -13.71 -1.22 26.90
N LYS A 18 -13.70 -2.55 26.79
CA LYS A 18 -13.37 -3.47 27.89
C LYS A 18 -11.98 -3.21 28.44
N ASP A 19 -11.01 -2.92 27.59
CA ASP A 19 -9.62 -2.61 27.98
C ASP A 19 -9.52 -1.35 28.86
N VAL A 20 -10.52 -0.43 28.73
CA VAL A 20 -10.58 0.82 29.49
C VAL A 20 -11.43 0.70 30.75
N CYS A 21 -12.40 -0.22 30.78
CA CYS A 21 -13.30 -0.38 31.91
C CYS A 21 -13.52 -1.88 32.26
N SER A 22 -13.68 -2.17 33.56
CA SER A 22 -13.89 -3.54 34.05
C SER A 22 -15.33 -4.02 33.98
N TYR A 23 -16.22 -3.30 33.30
CA TYR A 23 -17.64 -3.62 33.22
C TYR A 23 -17.99 -4.51 32.04
N ASP A 24 -19.12 -5.24 32.13
CA ASP A 24 -19.63 -6.03 31.01
C ASP A 24 -20.31 -5.10 30.00
N ILE A 25 -19.99 -5.32 28.73
CA ILE A 25 -20.46 -4.50 27.61
C ILE A 25 -21.19 -5.39 26.62
N ASN A 26 -22.31 -4.91 26.11
CA ASN A 26 -23.08 -5.52 25.04
C ASN A 26 -23.28 -4.53 23.91
N PHE A 27 -23.09 -5.00 22.70
CA PHE A 27 -23.42 -4.24 21.49
C PHE A 27 -24.67 -4.85 20.87
N ILE A 28 -25.74 -4.10 20.78
CA ILE A 28 -27.10 -4.56 20.51
C ILE A 28 -27.57 -3.94 19.20
N ASN A 29 -28.07 -4.72 18.29
CA ASN A 29 -28.63 -4.19 17.04
C ASN A 29 -30.01 -3.50 17.29
N PRO A 30 -30.55 -2.73 16.32
CA PRO A 30 -31.83 -2.07 16.48
C PRO A 30 -33.00 -3.01 16.70
N SER A 31 -32.90 -4.29 16.39
CA SER A 31 -33.93 -5.32 16.67
C SER A 31 -33.88 -5.87 18.09
N GLY A 32 -32.88 -5.46 18.90
CA GLY A 32 -32.73 -5.90 20.29
C GLY A 32 -31.88 -7.14 20.47
N THR A 33 -31.19 -7.63 19.42
CA THR A 33 -30.31 -8.79 19.51
C THR A 33 -28.90 -8.35 19.84
N ILE A 34 -28.25 -9.00 20.80
CA ILE A 34 -26.85 -8.77 21.16
C ILE A 34 -25.97 -9.34 20.04
N ILE A 35 -25.25 -8.50 19.30
CA ILE A 35 -24.37 -8.89 18.20
C ILE A 35 -22.91 -9.01 18.59
N ALA A 36 -22.48 -8.38 19.70
CA ALA A 36 -21.18 -8.54 20.31
C ALA A 36 -21.25 -8.32 21.83
N SER A 37 -20.39 -8.96 22.59
CA SER A 37 -20.40 -8.87 24.05
C SER A 37 -19.06 -9.23 24.65
N THR A 38 -18.72 -8.68 25.82
CA THR A 38 -17.62 -9.15 26.68
C THR A 38 -17.87 -10.57 27.22
N ASN A 39 -19.14 -10.96 27.29
CA ASN A 39 -19.55 -12.32 27.63
C ASN A 39 -20.13 -13.00 26.38
N SER A 40 -19.35 -13.88 25.75
CA SER A 40 -19.74 -14.57 24.52
C SER A 40 -21.05 -15.38 24.62
N ALA A 41 -21.39 -15.89 25.80
CA ALA A 41 -22.65 -16.59 26.02
C ALA A 41 -23.91 -15.73 25.83
N ARG A 42 -23.76 -14.40 25.80
CA ARG A 42 -24.86 -13.47 25.57
C ARG A 42 -25.09 -13.11 24.11
N ILE A 43 -24.17 -13.42 23.23
CA ILE A 43 -24.29 -13.15 21.79
C ILE A 43 -25.46 -13.94 21.22
N GLY A 44 -26.32 -13.27 20.47
CA GLY A 44 -27.57 -13.84 19.91
C GLY A 44 -28.77 -13.73 20.85
N ALA A 45 -28.59 -13.43 22.14
CA ALA A 45 -29.69 -13.26 23.08
C ALA A 45 -30.45 -11.96 22.84
N PHE A 46 -31.76 -11.96 23.15
CA PHE A 46 -32.58 -10.76 23.11
C PHE A 46 -32.37 -9.90 24.35
N HIS A 47 -32.31 -8.59 24.16
CA HIS A 47 -32.12 -7.60 25.20
C HIS A 47 -33.26 -6.55 25.14
N GLU A 48 -34.24 -6.70 26.02
CA GLU A 48 -35.49 -5.91 26.03
C GLU A 48 -35.23 -4.41 26.08
N ILE A 49 -34.41 -3.94 27.03
CA ILE A 49 -34.10 -2.52 27.19
C ILE A 49 -33.26 -1.98 26.04
N GLY A 50 -32.36 -2.79 25.46
CA GLY A 50 -31.65 -2.41 24.24
C GLY A 50 -32.62 -2.15 23.09
N ARG A 51 -33.60 -3.01 22.90
CA ARG A 51 -34.68 -2.79 21.92
C ARG A 51 -35.50 -1.52 22.23
N LYS A 52 -35.85 -1.28 23.51
CA LYS A 52 -36.59 -0.10 23.94
C LYS A 52 -35.76 1.16 23.67
N ALA A 53 -34.48 1.20 24.04
CA ALA A 53 -33.60 2.32 23.77
C ALA A 53 -33.45 2.60 22.24
N ALA A 54 -33.43 1.54 21.43
CA ALA A 54 -33.40 1.67 19.97
C ALA A 54 -34.68 2.32 19.41
N VAL A 55 -35.84 1.94 19.94
CA VAL A 55 -37.14 2.46 19.48
C VAL A 55 -37.38 3.90 19.96
N THR A 56 -37.03 4.21 21.23
CA THR A 56 -37.23 5.54 21.77
C THR A 56 -36.16 6.55 21.35
N GLY A 57 -35.03 6.05 20.87
CA GLY A 57 -33.89 6.91 20.50
C GLY A 57 -33.21 7.60 21.70
N THR A 58 -33.54 7.17 22.94
CA THR A 58 -33.03 7.78 24.16
C THR A 58 -32.23 6.81 25.01
N THR A 59 -31.29 7.35 25.77
CA THR A 59 -30.54 6.53 26.75
C THR A 59 -31.47 6.07 27.85
N ILE A 60 -31.44 4.77 28.16
CA ILE A 60 -32.24 4.18 29.24
C ILE A 60 -31.30 3.66 30.32
N GLU A 61 -31.50 4.16 31.53
CA GLU A 61 -30.83 3.67 32.74
C GLU A 61 -31.72 2.65 33.44
N VAL A 62 -31.15 1.56 33.90
CA VAL A 62 -31.84 0.46 34.58
C VAL A 62 -31.30 0.40 36.01
N ALA A 63 -32.18 0.58 36.99
CA ALA A 63 -31.85 0.41 38.39
C ALA A 63 -31.90 -1.07 38.82
N GLU A 64 -31.37 -1.36 40.00
CA GLU A 64 -31.37 -2.72 40.54
C GLU A 64 -32.78 -3.25 40.81
N SER A 65 -33.71 -2.35 41.10
CA SER A 65 -35.13 -2.67 41.36
C SER A 65 -35.94 -3.01 40.10
N ASP A 66 -35.41 -2.71 38.92
CA ASP A 66 -36.10 -2.89 37.64
C ASP A 66 -36.00 -4.35 37.16
N ASN A 67 -37.11 -4.90 36.70
CA ASN A 67 -37.18 -6.29 36.25
C ASN A 67 -37.51 -6.35 34.77
N PHE A 68 -36.47 -6.47 33.92
CA PHE A 68 -36.61 -6.56 32.47
C PHE A 68 -35.91 -7.84 31.92
N THR A 69 -36.51 -8.45 30.91
CA THR A 69 -36.02 -9.69 30.33
C THR A 69 -34.61 -9.51 29.71
N GLY A 70 -33.65 -10.33 30.17
CA GLY A 70 -32.30 -10.32 29.65
C GLY A 70 -31.44 -9.10 30.04
N THR A 71 -31.97 -8.19 30.86
CA THR A 71 -31.31 -6.96 31.25
C THR A 71 -30.82 -7.04 32.69
N ARG A 72 -29.66 -6.45 32.96
CA ARG A 72 -29.10 -6.20 34.29
C ARG A 72 -29.03 -4.71 34.55
N GLN A 73 -28.86 -4.29 35.82
CA GLN A 73 -28.58 -2.90 36.15
C GLN A 73 -27.49 -2.31 35.25
N GLY A 74 -27.73 -1.14 34.68
CA GLY A 74 -26.79 -0.54 33.73
C GLY A 74 -27.36 0.62 32.91
N ILE A 75 -26.63 1.00 31.89
CA ILE A 75 -26.99 2.01 30.89
C ILE A 75 -27.09 1.38 29.52
N ASN A 76 -28.11 1.72 28.75
CA ASN A 76 -28.32 1.37 27.36
C ASN A 76 -28.43 2.67 26.54
N MET A 77 -27.37 2.97 25.77
CA MET A 77 -27.21 4.21 25.02
C MET A 77 -27.28 3.92 23.50
N PRO A 78 -28.23 4.56 22.78
CA PRO A 78 -28.31 4.44 21.33
C PRO A 78 -27.12 5.14 20.66
N LEU A 79 -26.57 4.49 19.64
CA LEU A 79 -25.44 4.96 18.84
C LEU A 79 -25.94 5.40 17.47
N TYR A 80 -25.72 6.67 17.15
CA TYR A 80 -26.09 7.27 15.87
C TYR A 80 -24.86 7.57 15.02
N HIS A 81 -25.01 7.43 13.71
CA HIS A 81 -24.07 7.91 12.71
C HIS A 81 -24.89 8.58 11.59
N GLU A 82 -24.61 9.85 11.29
CA GLU A 82 -25.33 10.66 10.30
C GLU A 82 -26.86 10.57 10.48
N ASP A 83 -27.32 10.83 11.71
CA ASP A 83 -28.73 10.79 12.12
C ASP A 83 -29.42 9.41 12.01
N ARG A 84 -28.68 8.36 11.70
CA ARG A 84 -29.18 6.99 11.62
C ARG A 84 -28.80 6.19 12.85
N LEU A 85 -29.76 5.52 13.46
CA LEU A 85 -29.49 4.57 14.55
C LEU A 85 -28.77 3.33 13.98
N LEU A 86 -27.55 3.09 14.46
CA LEU A 86 -26.77 1.90 14.08
C LEU A 86 -26.88 0.77 15.07
N ALA A 87 -26.89 1.08 16.36
CA ALA A 87 -26.89 0.09 17.43
C ALA A 87 -27.25 0.73 18.77
N VAL A 88 -27.31 -0.08 19.82
CA VAL A 88 -27.35 0.34 21.21
C VAL A 88 -26.18 -0.30 21.94
N ILE A 89 -25.45 0.49 22.73
CA ILE A 89 -24.43 -0.05 23.63
C ILE A 89 -25.02 -0.17 25.03
N GLY A 90 -24.94 -1.38 25.61
CA GLY A 90 -25.32 -1.66 26.99
C GLY A 90 -24.08 -1.85 27.84
N ILE A 91 -23.99 -1.15 28.98
CA ILE A 91 -22.92 -1.32 29.96
C ILE A 91 -23.55 -1.71 31.30
N THR A 92 -23.14 -2.84 31.86
CA THR A 92 -23.65 -3.38 33.11
C THR A 92 -22.95 -2.71 34.31
N GLY A 93 -23.69 -2.25 35.29
CA GLY A 93 -23.18 -1.62 36.51
C GLY A 93 -24.06 -0.49 36.98
N SER A 94 -23.82 0.06 38.18
CA SER A 94 -24.57 1.24 38.67
C SER A 94 -24.51 2.39 37.67
N PRO A 95 -25.64 2.97 37.24
CA PRO A 95 -25.69 4.06 36.25
C PRO A 95 -24.72 5.20 36.56
N GLU A 96 -24.57 5.59 37.82
CA GLU A 96 -23.63 6.63 38.26
C GLU A 96 -22.19 6.32 37.92
N ASN A 97 -21.78 5.04 38.03
CA ASN A 97 -20.41 4.61 37.80
C ASN A 97 -20.14 4.40 36.31
N VAL A 98 -21.11 3.89 35.54
CA VAL A 98 -20.92 3.48 34.15
C VAL A 98 -21.25 4.55 33.12
N ARG A 99 -21.95 5.62 33.48
CA ARG A 99 -22.36 6.69 32.54
C ARG A 99 -21.20 7.30 31.77
N LYS A 100 -20.06 7.57 32.44
CA LYS A 100 -18.86 8.08 31.79
C LYS A 100 -18.29 7.13 30.72
N TYR A 101 -18.38 5.83 30.96
CA TYR A 101 -17.92 4.82 30.02
C TYR A 101 -18.88 4.65 28.83
N ALA A 102 -20.18 4.87 29.02
CA ALA A 102 -21.17 4.91 27.93
C ALA A 102 -20.88 6.03 26.94
N PHE A 103 -20.57 7.25 27.44
CA PHE A 103 -20.13 8.36 26.58
C PHE A 103 -18.79 8.10 25.89
N LEU A 104 -17.84 7.52 26.61
CA LEU A 104 -16.56 7.12 26.01
C LEU A 104 -16.78 6.09 24.90
N ALA A 105 -17.61 5.08 25.14
CA ALA A 105 -17.99 4.07 24.18
C ALA A 105 -18.60 4.68 22.90
N GLN A 106 -19.49 5.65 23.05
CA GLN A 106 -20.07 6.38 21.92
C GLN A 106 -18.99 7.09 21.08
N ARG A 107 -18.03 7.76 21.75
CA ARG A 107 -16.93 8.44 21.06
C ARG A 107 -16.00 7.47 20.33
N ILE A 108 -15.58 6.39 20.98
CA ILE A 108 -14.75 5.34 20.37
C ILE A 108 -15.47 4.75 19.16
N THR A 109 -16.76 4.41 19.30
CA THR A 109 -17.56 3.87 18.20
C THR A 109 -17.59 4.82 17.01
N SER A 110 -17.85 6.11 17.24
CA SER A 110 -17.88 7.11 16.17
C SER A 110 -16.53 7.26 15.47
N LEU A 111 -15.43 7.19 16.20
CA LEU A 111 -14.07 7.25 15.61
C LEU A 111 -13.76 6.02 14.77
N LEU A 112 -14.06 4.80 15.26
CA LEU A 112 -13.81 3.56 14.54
C LEU A 112 -14.67 3.43 13.27
N ILE A 113 -15.93 3.88 13.32
CA ILE A 113 -16.81 3.93 12.15
C ILE A 113 -16.20 4.87 11.09
N ARG A 114 -15.81 6.08 11.51
CA ARG A 114 -15.20 7.07 10.62
C ARG A 114 -13.90 6.55 9.98
N GLU A 115 -13.07 5.91 10.77
CA GLU A 115 -11.83 5.28 10.27
C GLU A 115 -12.14 4.21 9.22
N GLN A 116 -13.12 3.34 9.47
CA GLN A 116 -13.54 2.32 8.52
C GLN A 116 -14.09 2.92 7.21
N GLU A 117 -14.90 3.99 7.29
CA GLU A 117 -15.41 4.68 6.10
C GLU A 117 -14.29 5.33 5.29
N LEU A 118 -13.33 5.99 5.93
CA LEU A 118 -12.16 6.56 5.27
C LEU A 118 -11.32 5.47 4.59
N GLY A 119 -11.14 4.32 5.24
CA GLY A 119 -10.44 3.18 4.67
C GLY A 119 -11.16 2.58 3.46
N GLN A 120 -12.49 2.47 3.51
CA GLN A 120 -13.30 2.00 2.36
C GLN A 120 -13.25 2.99 1.19
N TYR A 121 -13.36 4.29 1.48
CA TYR A 121 -13.25 5.33 0.46
C TYR A 121 -11.87 5.31 -0.22
N SER A 122 -10.79 5.21 0.56
CA SER A 122 -9.43 5.14 0.04
C SER A 122 -9.23 3.93 -0.87
N ARG A 123 -9.70 2.73 -0.46
CA ARG A 123 -9.63 1.51 -1.31
C ARG A 123 -10.41 1.67 -2.59
N HIS A 124 -11.63 2.20 -2.53
CA HIS A 124 -12.44 2.44 -3.72
C HIS A 124 -11.79 3.41 -4.71
N GLN A 125 -11.12 4.46 -4.21
CA GLN A 125 -10.34 5.37 -5.04
C GLN A 125 -9.12 4.68 -5.67
N ALA A 126 -8.41 3.82 -4.92
CA ALA A 126 -7.29 3.04 -5.44
C ALA A 126 -7.76 2.08 -6.56
N ASP A 127 -8.88 1.37 -6.36
CA ASP A 127 -9.47 0.47 -7.36
C ASP A 127 -9.86 1.22 -8.64
N LYS A 128 -10.45 2.42 -8.52
CA LYS A 128 -10.75 3.27 -9.69
C LYS A 128 -9.50 3.67 -10.44
N LYS A 129 -8.45 4.10 -9.75
CA LYS A 129 -7.17 4.48 -10.37
C LYS A 129 -6.54 3.29 -11.08
N GLN A 130 -6.54 2.13 -10.43
CA GLN A 130 -6.06 0.87 -11.00
C GLN A 130 -6.83 0.53 -12.29
N PHE A 131 -8.17 0.60 -12.26
CA PHE A 131 -9.01 0.36 -13.42
C PHE A 131 -8.66 1.31 -14.57
N VAL A 132 -8.56 2.62 -14.31
CA VAL A 132 -8.25 3.63 -15.35
C VAL A 132 -6.89 3.35 -15.98
N ILE A 133 -5.85 3.18 -15.17
CA ILE A 133 -4.49 2.94 -15.70
C ILE A 133 -4.45 1.62 -16.48
N SER A 134 -5.02 0.53 -15.97
CA SER A 134 -5.07 -0.75 -16.68
C SER A 134 -5.81 -0.65 -18.02
N SER A 135 -6.96 0.02 -18.06
CA SER A 135 -7.71 0.23 -19.30
C SER A 135 -6.91 1.02 -20.35
N LEU A 136 -6.22 2.07 -19.91
CA LEU A 136 -5.39 2.89 -20.80
C LEU A 136 -4.13 2.18 -21.31
N LEU A 137 -3.55 1.31 -20.50
CA LEU A 137 -2.34 0.56 -20.87
C LEU A 137 -2.63 -0.55 -21.86
N HIS A 138 -3.74 -1.25 -21.71
CA HIS A 138 -4.10 -2.39 -22.57
C HIS A 138 -4.93 -1.99 -23.80
N GLY A 139 -5.45 -0.76 -23.84
CA GLY A 139 -6.30 -0.28 -24.94
C GLY A 139 -7.65 -0.98 -25.04
N ASP A 140 -7.98 -1.86 -24.09
CA ASP A 140 -9.24 -2.62 -24.03
C ASP A 140 -10.11 -2.05 -22.92
N THR A 141 -11.22 -1.43 -23.30
CA THR A 141 -12.14 -0.82 -22.36
C THR A 141 -13.51 -1.46 -22.49
N GLN A 142 -13.80 -2.42 -21.66
CA GLN A 142 -15.12 -3.08 -21.59
C GLN A 142 -16.23 -2.08 -21.18
N ASN A 143 -15.87 -0.97 -20.55
CA ASN A 143 -16.83 0.07 -20.12
C ASN A 143 -16.28 1.49 -20.37
N PRO A 144 -16.40 2.01 -21.61
CA PRO A 144 -15.88 3.31 -21.98
C PRO A 144 -16.56 4.48 -21.25
N GLU A 145 -17.85 4.38 -20.94
CA GLU A 145 -18.58 5.42 -20.21
C GLU A 145 -18.07 5.55 -18.77
N TYR A 146 -17.80 4.43 -18.12
CA TYR A 146 -17.23 4.42 -16.77
C TYR A 146 -15.79 4.96 -16.76
N LEU A 147 -14.98 4.62 -17.78
CA LEU A 147 -13.64 5.19 -17.94
C LEU A 147 -13.69 6.71 -18.06
N LEU A 148 -14.54 7.27 -18.94
CA LEU A 148 -14.71 8.71 -19.10
C LEU A 148 -15.18 9.40 -17.82
N LYS A 149 -16.07 8.75 -17.05
CA LYS A 149 -16.50 9.25 -15.75
C LYS A 149 -15.33 9.32 -14.77
N CYS A 150 -14.51 8.28 -14.68
CA CYS A 150 -13.33 8.24 -13.82
C CYS A 150 -12.27 9.27 -14.24
N LEU A 151 -12.02 9.43 -15.53
CA LEU A 151 -11.09 10.46 -16.06
C LEU A 151 -11.50 11.88 -15.64
N ARG A 152 -12.81 12.20 -15.72
CA ARG A 152 -13.34 13.48 -15.23
C ARG A 152 -13.17 13.65 -13.72
N GLU A 153 -13.43 12.59 -12.95
CA GLU A 153 -13.25 12.59 -11.49
C GLU A 153 -11.79 12.85 -11.09
N PHE A 154 -10.84 12.29 -11.84
CA PHE A 154 -9.41 12.51 -11.62
C PHE A 154 -8.86 13.76 -12.37
N GLN A 155 -9.71 14.56 -13.00
CA GLN A 155 -9.34 15.76 -13.74
C GLN A 155 -8.31 15.50 -14.85
N ILE A 156 -8.42 14.36 -15.52
CA ILE A 156 -7.58 13.98 -16.65
C ILE A 156 -8.28 14.40 -17.93
N ASP A 157 -7.67 15.33 -18.65
CA ASP A 157 -8.13 15.75 -19.97
C ASP A 157 -7.67 14.71 -21.02
N PRO A 158 -8.59 14.02 -21.72
CA PRO A 158 -8.23 13.01 -22.70
C PRO A 158 -7.58 13.57 -23.98
N ASP A 159 -7.76 14.85 -24.27
CA ASP A 159 -7.30 15.48 -25.51
C ASP A 159 -5.84 15.97 -25.42
N THR A 160 -5.30 16.10 -24.21
CA THR A 160 -3.90 16.49 -24.00
C THR A 160 -2.96 15.29 -23.99
N PRO A 161 -1.77 15.38 -24.62
CA PRO A 161 -0.77 14.32 -24.58
C PRO A 161 -0.30 14.04 -23.13
N LYS A 162 -0.07 12.78 -22.83
CA LYS A 162 0.34 12.30 -21.49
C LYS A 162 1.72 11.64 -21.52
N ARG A 163 2.35 11.63 -20.36
CA ARG A 163 3.54 10.83 -20.07
C ARG A 163 3.25 9.89 -18.91
N LEU A 164 3.83 8.71 -18.97
CA LEU A 164 3.85 7.79 -17.85
C LEU A 164 5.19 7.93 -17.12
N ILE A 165 5.10 8.08 -15.81
CA ILE A 165 6.22 8.08 -14.89
C ILE A 165 6.22 6.70 -14.20
N LEU A 166 7.34 6.00 -14.31
CA LEU A 166 7.58 4.71 -13.66
C LEU A 166 8.57 4.92 -12.52
N LEU A 167 8.11 4.72 -11.28
CA LEU A 167 8.96 4.67 -10.11
C LEU A 167 9.19 3.20 -9.75
N HIS A 168 10.43 2.77 -9.71
CA HIS A 168 10.81 1.42 -9.30
C HIS A 168 11.53 1.47 -7.97
N THR A 169 11.00 0.73 -6.98
CA THR A 169 11.62 0.64 -5.64
C THR A 169 12.45 -0.63 -5.54
N TYR A 170 13.67 -0.48 -5.05
CA TYR A 170 14.54 -1.61 -4.74
C TYR A 170 14.41 -1.98 -3.27
N PRO A 171 14.42 -3.27 -2.92
CA PRO A 171 14.52 -3.68 -1.54
C PRO A 171 15.81 -3.12 -0.95
N ALA A 172 15.78 -2.61 0.28
CA ALA A 172 16.99 -2.20 0.98
C ALA A 172 17.94 -3.39 1.00
N ALA A 173 19.18 -3.18 0.55
CA ALA A 173 20.21 -4.19 0.63
C ALA A 173 20.41 -4.50 2.12
N SER A 174 19.85 -5.60 2.59
CA SER A 174 20.17 -6.15 3.90
C SER A 174 21.67 -6.43 3.88
N SER A 175 22.41 -5.78 4.78
CA SER A 175 23.83 -6.00 5.04
C SER A 175 24.01 -7.43 5.59
N GLN A 176 23.80 -8.43 4.76
CA GLN A 176 24.18 -9.80 5.03
C GLN A 176 24.82 -10.36 3.76
N ASN A 177 26.13 -10.53 3.84
CA ASN A 177 26.93 -11.34 2.93
C ASN A 177 26.25 -12.70 2.73
N LEU A 178 25.37 -12.84 1.75
CA LEU A 178 25.01 -14.11 1.17
C LEU A 178 25.87 -14.30 -0.09
N SER A 179 27.05 -14.84 0.14
CA SER A 179 27.80 -15.57 -0.89
C SER A 179 26.94 -16.77 -1.29
N VAL A 180 26.01 -16.57 -2.22
CA VAL A 180 25.42 -17.70 -2.92
C VAL A 180 26.48 -18.20 -3.90
N LYS A 181 27.33 -19.11 -3.43
CA LYS A 181 28.04 -20.04 -4.32
C LYS A 181 26.96 -20.88 -4.99
N ILE A 182 26.68 -20.57 -6.24
CA ILE A 182 25.94 -21.49 -7.11
C ILE A 182 26.89 -22.67 -7.35
N ASP A 183 26.72 -23.74 -6.57
CA ASP A 183 27.37 -25.01 -6.79
C ASP A 183 26.71 -25.67 -8.00
N HIS A 184 27.40 -25.58 -9.14
CA HIS A 184 27.10 -26.34 -10.35
C HIS A 184 27.46 -27.83 -10.16
N ARG A 185 26.77 -28.51 -9.24
CA ARG A 185 26.79 -29.96 -9.14
C ARG A 185 25.47 -30.45 -8.54
N ILE A 186 24.50 -30.70 -9.36
CA ILE A 186 23.52 -31.80 -9.19
C ILE A 186 22.74 -31.89 -10.53
N LEU A 187 23.35 -32.55 -11.47
CA LEU A 187 22.71 -33.33 -12.52
C LEU A 187 23.47 -34.62 -12.59
N GLU A 188 23.01 -35.63 -11.85
CA GLU A 188 23.08 -37.04 -12.26
C GLU A 188 22.59 -37.97 -11.13
N SER A 189 21.78 -38.96 -11.57
CA SER A 189 21.37 -40.22 -10.91
C SER A 189 20.27 -40.13 -9.83
N GLN A 190 19.06 -40.45 -10.16
CA GLN A 190 18.35 -41.75 -10.33
C GLN A 190 18.23 -42.60 -9.03
N GLU A 191 16.96 -42.95 -8.81
CA GLU A 191 16.43 -44.19 -8.20
C GLU A 191 16.04 -44.23 -6.73
N THR A 192 14.74 -44.40 -6.57
CA THR A 192 13.92 -44.86 -5.41
C THR A 192 14.32 -46.29 -4.97
N PRO A 193 13.76 -46.96 -3.89
CA PRO A 193 12.57 -46.59 -3.08
C PRO A 193 12.62 -47.00 -1.55
N ALA A 194 11.57 -46.57 -0.86
CA ALA A 194 10.86 -47.28 0.22
C ALA A 194 11.45 -47.40 1.63
N SER A 195 10.80 -46.90 2.63
CA SER A 195 9.86 -47.53 3.60
C SER A 195 9.91 -46.89 4.99
N ARG A 196 8.72 -46.57 5.49
CA ARG A 196 8.16 -46.70 6.85
C ARG A 196 9.04 -46.30 8.04
N THR A 197 8.56 -45.48 8.97
CA THR A 197 7.50 -45.68 9.99
C THR A 197 7.43 -44.46 10.92
N ASP A 198 6.19 -44.11 11.24
CA ASP A 198 5.60 -43.60 12.48
C ASP A 198 6.50 -42.97 13.57
N THR A 199 6.16 -41.79 14.06
CA THR A 199 5.45 -41.55 15.33
C THR A 199 5.49 -40.09 15.79
N GLU A 200 4.30 -39.59 16.11
CA GLU A 200 3.94 -38.70 17.22
C GLU A 200 4.44 -37.25 17.32
N ASN A 201 3.46 -36.40 17.25
CA ASN A 201 3.27 -35.04 17.81
C ASN A 201 3.48 -35.07 19.36
N PRO A 202 3.83 -33.97 20.07
CA PRO A 202 2.89 -32.88 20.27
C PRO A 202 3.47 -31.45 20.49
N ASN A 203 2.59 -30.46 20.22
CA ASN A 203 2.40 -29.15 20.86
C ASN A 203 3.64 -28.37 21.37
N LEU A 204 3.77 -27.14 20.87
CA LEU A 204 3.90 -25.99 21.77
C LEU A 204 3.59 -24.66 21.00
N SER A 205 2.50 -24.08 21.44
CA SER A 205 2.07 -22.71 21.22
C SER A 205 3.17 -21.70 21.57
N ARG A 206 3.39 -20.71 20.76
CA ARG A 206 3.90 -19.41 21.20
C ARG A 206 3.30 -18.30 20.35
N GLU A 207 2.29 -17.66 20.92
CA GLU A 207 1.89 -16.30 20.62
C GLU A 207 3.08 -15.36 20.84
N SER A 208 3.35 -14.51 19.87
CA SER A 208 4.16 -13.32 20.10
C SER A 208 3.40 -12.12 19.57
N SER A 209 2.88 -11.37 20.52
CA SER A 209 2.32 -10.04 20.45
C SER A 209 3.25 -9.05 19.71
N LEU A 210 2.76 -8.46 18.63
CA LEU A 210 3.36 -7.29 17.98
C LEU A 210 2.85 -6.03 18.69
N GLN A 211 3.68 -5.45 19.52
CA GLN A 211 3.55 -4.07 19.98
C GLN A 211 4.14 -3.15 18.90
N ALA A 212 3.32 -2.26 18.38
CA ALA A 212 3.77 -1.15 17.54
C ALA A 212 4.19 -0.01 18.47
N GLU A 213 5.48 0.18 18.64
CA GLU A 213 6.03 1.41 19.24
C GLU A 213 6.47 2.35 18.09
N THR A 214 5.79 3.50 18.05
CA THR A 214 6.22 4.65 17.25
C THR A 214 7.32 5.37 18.01
N HIS A 215 8.56 5.28 17.56
CA HIS A 215 9.63 6.21 17.92
C HIS A 215 10.20 6.85 16.65
N ASP A 216 9.88 8.14 16.49
CA ASP A 216 10.67 9.05 15.68
C ASP A 216 12.06 9.17 16.30
N SER A 217 13.07 8.71 15.58
CA SER A 217 14.46 9.14 15.78
C SER A 217 15.20 9.07 14.45
N ASP A 218 15.43 10.27 13.94
CA ASP A 218 16.33 10.62 12.86
C ASP A 218 17.73 10.08 13.15
N SER A 219 18.14 9.03 12.43
CA SER A 219 19.56 8.65 12.28
C SER A 219 19.73 7.85 11.00
N GLY A 220 20.48 8.42 10.05
CA GLY A 220 20.71 7.94 8.70
C GLY A 220 21.27 6.53 8.61
N ILE A 221 20.40 5.61 8.23
CA ILE A 221 20.70 4.34 7.56
C ILE A 221 19.49 4.10 6.67
N GLY A 222 19.68 3.91 5.36
CA GLY A 222 18.69 3.88 4.30
C GLY A 222 17.32 3.26 4.67
N SER A 223 16.38 4.10 5.07
CA SER A 223 15.02 3.68 5.34
C SER A 223 14.36 3.25 4.03
N VAL A 224 13.78 2.05 4.03
CA VAL A 224 12.94 1.58 2.92
C VAL A 224 11.88 2.64 2.65
N LEU A 225 11.83 3.15 1.41
CA LEU A 225 10.83 4.14 1.00
C LEU A 225 9.42 3.54 1.17
N SER A 226 8.62 4.11 2.06
CA SER A 226 7.28 3.60 2.33
C SER A 226 6.29 4.02 1.24
N GLU A 227 5.27 3.19 1.01
CA GLU A 227 4.17 3.52 0.10
C GLU A 227 3.55 4.89 0.40
N HIS A 228 3.37 5.20 1.68
CA HIS A 228 2.83 6.48 2.13
C HIS A 228 3.70 7.69 1.71
N GLN A 229 5.02 7.55 1.72
CA GLN A 229 5.93 8.61 1.26
C GLN A 229 5.79 8.88 -0.24
N ILE A 230 5.67 7.82 -1.05
CA ILE A 230 5.44 7.95 -2.50
C ILE A 230 4.07 8.57 -2.79
N GLN A 231 3.01 8.14 -2.09
CA GLN A 231 1.68 8.70 -2.24
C GLN A 231 1.62 10.19 -1.85
N ASN A 232 2.30 10.58 -0.76
CA ASN A 232 2.40 11.97 -0.35
C ASN A 232 3.19 12.80 -1.36
N PHE A 233 4.27 12.24 -1.92
CA PHE A 233 5.02 12.90 -2.97
C PHE A 233 4.13 13.17 -4.19
N PHE A 234 3.39 12.17 -4.69
CA PHE A 234 2.46 12.38 -5.81
C PHE A 234 1.41 13.46 -5.52
N LYS A 235 0.85 13.48 -4.31
CA LYS A 235 -0.09 14.54 -3.90
C LYS A 235 0.55 15.92 -3.92
N THR A 236 1.78 16.03 -3.42
CA THR A 236 2.52 17.31 -3.37
C THR A 236 2.79 17.88 -4.76
N ILE A 237 3.11 17.02 -5.72
CA ILE A 237 3.37 17.42 -7.12
C ILE A 237 2.12 17.46 -8.01
N GLY A 238 0.92 17.26 -7.42
CA GLY A 238 -0.36 17.36 -8.13
C GLY A 238 -0.70 16.17 -9.03
N ILE A 239 -0.03 15.04 -8.90
CA ILE A 239 -0.36 13.83 -9.66
C ILE A 239 -1.53 13.09 -8.99
N MET A 240 -2.69 13.10 -9.67
CA MET A 240 -3.91 12.46 -9.18
C MET A 240 -4.06 11.01 -9.60
N LEU A 241 -3.58 10.67 -10.81
CA LEU A 241 -3.72 9.33 -11.39
C LEU A 241 -2.41 8.55 -11.25
N TYR A 242 -2.37 7.63 -10.30
CA TYR A 242 -1.25 6.71 -10.06
C TYR A 242 -1.75 5.38 -9.50
N THR A 243 -0.99 4.32 -9.69
CA THR A 243 -1.27 2.99 -9.13
C THR A 243 0.01 2.26 -8.80
N PHE A 244 -0.09 1.27 -7.91
CA PHE A 244 0.99 0.34 -7.59
C PHE A 244 0.91 -0.91 -8.48
N ARG A 245 2.06 -1.37 -8.99
CA ARG A 245 2.23 -2.62 -9.74
C ARG A 245 3.29 -3.47 -9.04
N TYR A 246 2.88 -4.63 -8.55
CA TYR A 246 3.81 -5.57 -7.93
C TYR A 246 4.94 -5.98 -8.93
N PRO A 247 6.22 -6.15 -8.52
CA PRO A 247 6.69 -6.23 -7.12
C PRO A 247 7.19 -4.92 -6.49
N GLY A 248 7.21 -3.79 -7.14
CA GLY A 248 7.76 -2.57 -6.54
C GLY A 248 7.66 -1.34 -7.44
N ASP A 249 6.78 -1.39 -8.44
CA ASP A 249 6.57 -0.31 -9.37
C ASP A 249 5.39 0.58 -8.97
N TYR A 250 5.56 1.88 -9.17
CA TYR A 250 4.45 2.84 -9.15
C TYR A 250 4.34 3.48 -10.52
N LEU A 251 3.16 3.40 -11.09
CA LEU A 251 2.83 4.02 -12.37
C LEU A 251 2.03 5.30 -12.11
N ALA A 252 2.50 6.41 -12.63
CA ALA A 252 1.83 7.70 -12.50
C ALA A 252 1.67 8.36 -13.87
N VAL A 253 0.57 9.07 -14.06
CA VAL A 253 0.25 9.74 -15.34
C VAL A 253 0.26 11.23 -15.14
N THR A 254 0.95 11.96 -16.03
CA THR A 254 1.04 13.41 -16.02
C THR A 254 0.82 13.98 -17.41
N ASP A 255 0.40 15.24 -17.46
CA ASP A 255 0.32 15.98 -18.71
C ASP A 255 1.71 16.29 -19.27
N SER A 256 1.88 16.13 -20.57
CA SER A 256 3.17 16.43 -21.23
C SER A 256 3.51 17.91 -21.19
N SER A 257 2.52 18.81 -21.24
CA SER A 257 2.71 20.26 -21.23
C SER A 257 3.31 20.78 -19.91
N GLY A 258 2.95 20.16 -18.78
CA GLY A 258 3.47 20.54 -17.45
C GLY A 258 4.75 19.82 -17.05
N PHE A 259 5.21 18.85 -17.85
CA PHE A 259 6.29 17.95 -17.46
C PHE A 259 7.63 18.66 -17.22
N SER A 260 7.97 19.71 -17.99
CA SER A 260 9.23 20.44 -17.82
C SER A 260 9.40 21.02 -16.39
N ALA A 261 8.31 21.57 -15.83
CA ALA A 261 8.32 22.07 -14.45
C ALA A 261 8.43 20.93 -13.41
N LEU A 262 7.87 19.78 -13.72
CA LEU A 262 7.84 18.61 -12.85
C LEU A 262 9.16 17.82 -12.84
N SER A 263 9.88 17.82 -13.98
CA SER A 263 11.10 17.03 -14.20
C SER A 263 12.18 17.29 -13.14
N GLY A 264 12.40 18.55 -12.76
CA GLY A 264 13.35 18.91 -11.70
C GLY A 264 12.99 18.30 -10.35
N THR A 265 11.72 18.42 -9.95
CA THR A 265 11.23 17.86 -8.68
C THR A 265 11.31 16.33 -8.65
N LEU A 266 11.02 15.66 -9.75
CA LEU A 266 11.18 14.20 -9.88
C LEU A 266 12.64 13.78 -9.76
N ARG A 267 13.56 14.51 -10.40
CA ARG A 267 15.00 14.26 -10.33
C ARG A 267 15.52 14.45 -8.90
N ASP A 268 15.10 15.50 -8.21
CA ASP A 268 15.50 15.75 -6.83
C ASP A 268 14.97 14.70 -5.87
N PHE A 269 13.71 14.27 -6.08
CA PHE A 269 13.14 13.17 -5.30
C PHE A 269 13.90 11.86 -5.55
N ALA A 270 14.23 11.53 -6.80
CA ALA A 270 15.05 10.38 -7.12
C ALA A 270 16.42 10.46 -6.43
N LYS A 271 17.14 11.59 -6.54
CA LYS A 271 18.44 11.79 -5.90
C LYS A 271 18.38 11.61 -4.39
N LYS A 272 17.34 12.14 -3.74
CA LYS A 272 17.14 12.00 -2.28
C LYS A 272 17.02 10.52 -1.85
N HIS A 273 16.50 9.67 -2.73
CA HIS A 273 16.28 8.24 -2.48
C HIS A 273 17.20 7.35 -3.34
N ALA A 274 18.40 7.84 -3.64
CA ALA A 274 19.40 7.08 -4.39
C ALA A 274 19.69 5.73 -3.72
N GLY A 275 19.77 4.67 -4.54
CA GLY A 275 19.95 3.29 -4.05
C GLY A 275 18.67 2.52 -3.70
N THR A 276 17.57 3.20 -3.38
CA THR A 276 16.26 2.56 -3.06
C THR A 276 15.17 2.85 -4.09
N LEU A 277 15.36 3.86 -4.95
CA LEU A 277 14.40 4.30 -5.95
C LEU A 277 15.09 4.60 -7.28
N ALA A 278 14.48 4.18 -8.38
CA ALA A 278 14.75 4.69 -9.71
C ALA A 278 13.47 5.30 -10.31
N VAL A 279 13.62 6.38 -11.06
CA VAL A 279 12.52 7.09 -11.73
C VAL A 279 12.79 7.14 -13.22
N ALA A 280 11.89 6.58 -14.00
CA ALA A 280 11.95 6.59 -15.46
C ALA A 280 10.69 7.22 -16.04
N VAL A 281 10.85 8.03 -17.08
CA VAL A 281 9.75 8.76 -17.72
C VAL A 281 9.64 8.36 -19.17
N GLY A 282 8.43 7.94 -19.59
CA GLY A 282 8.13 7.58 -20.96
C GLY A 282 7.95 8.77 -21.88
N ARG A 283 7.93 8.51 -23.19
CA ARG A 283 7.66 9.51 -24.20
C ARG A 283 6.25 10.10 -24.10
N SER A 284 6.07 11.29 -24.64
CA SER A 284 4.75 11.92 -24.77
C SER A 284 3.89 11.18 -25.80
N VAL A 285 2.65 10.84 -25.43
CA VAL A 285 1.71 10.09 -26.27
C VAL A 285 0.27 10.57 -26.05
N PRO A 286 -0.64 10.38 -27.03
CA PRO A 286 -2.08 10.50 -26.76
C PRO A 286 -2.51 9.57 -25.62
N LEU A 287 -3.51 9.98 -24.82
CA LEU A 287 -3.94 9.24 -23.63
C LEU A 287 -4.21 7.75 -23.89
N TYR A 288 -4.90 7.44 -24.99
CA TYR A 288 -5.28 6.07 -25.36
C TYR A 288 -4.11 5.22 -25.91
N GLN A 289 -2.91 5.80 -26.02
CA GLN A 289 -1.68 5.13 -26.37
C GLN A 289 -0.71 5.05 -25.18
N LEU A 290 -1.21 5.16 -23.96
CA LEU A 290 -0.41 5.19 -22.74
C LEU A 290 0.51 3.96 -22.60
N GLY A 291 0.16 2.81 -23.18
CA GLY A 291 1.00 1.62 -23.26
C GLY A 291 2.34 1.87 -23.94
N LEU A 292 2.40 2.74 -24.97
CA LEU A 292 3.68 3.13 -25.59
C LEU A 292 4.54 3.96 -24.63
N SER A 293 3.92 4.83 -23.82
CA SER A 293 4.65 5.59 -22.82
C SER A 293 5.24 4.67 -21.74
N LEU A 294 4.50 3.61 -21.34
CA LEU A 294 5.01 2.60 -20.42
C LEU A 294 6.21 1.86 -21.01
N THR A 295 6.10 1.34 -22.22
CA THR A 295 7.20 0.59 -22.89
C THR A 295 8.47 1.44 -22.97
N THR A 296 8.34 2.73 -23.28
CA THR A 296 9.48 3.63 -23.33
C THR A 296 10.03 3.99 -21.95
N ALA A 297 9.17 4.13 -20.93
CA ALA A 297 9.60 4.29 -19.53
C ALA A 297 10.36 3.04 -19.04
N GLU A 298 9.91 1.84 -19.37
CA GLU A 298 10.61 0.58 -19.05
C GLU A 298 11.98 0.48 -19.76
N THR A 299 12.08 1.04 -20.97
CA THR A 299 13.38 1.14 -21.66
C THR A 299 14.32 2.10 -20.94
N ALA A 300 13.81 3.27 -20.50
CA ALA A 300 14.60 4.21 -19.72
C ALA A 300 15.03 3.62 -18.37
N LEU A 301 14.15 2.86 -17.71
CA LEU A 301 14.47 2.18 -16.45
C LEU A 301 15.55 1.11 -16.67
N ARG A 302 15.47 0.33 -17.75
CA ARG A 302 16.52 -0.65 -18.09
C ARG A 302 17.87 0.02 -18.28
N ASN A 303 17.92 1.18 -18.92
CA ASN A 303 19.14 1.95 -19.05
C ASN A 303 19.74 2.35 -17.67
N LEU A 304 18.93 2.84 -16.73
CA LEU A 304 19.38 3.14 -15.37
C LEU A 304 19.95 1.91 -14.64
N ASN A 305 19.30 0.76 -14.77
CA ASN A 305 19.76 -0.48 -14.16
C ASN A 305 21.09 -0.97 -14.76
N PHE A 306 21.35 -0.61 -16.01
CA PHE A 306 22.57 -0.96 -16.72
C PHE A 306 23.79 -0.23 -16.16
N HIS A 307 23.62 1.02 -15.78
CA HIS A 307 24.68 1.87 -15.23
C HIS A 307 24.81 1.75 -13.71
N ARG A 308 24.10 0.85 -13.06
CA ARG A 308 24.19 0.64 -11.61
C ARG A 308 25.52 -0.08 -11.32
N PRO A 309 26.52 0.62 -10.71
CA PRO A 309 27.81 0.01 -10.46
C PRO A 309 27.70 -1.10 -9.42
N LEU A 310 28.44 -2.18 -9.65
CA LEU A 310 28.63 -3.27 -8.69
C LEU A 310 29.52 -2.85 -7.48
N THR A 311 30.03 -1.62 -7.47
CA THR A 311 30.96 -1.09 -6.46
C THR A 311 30.50 0.27 -5.92
N ASP A 312 30.64 0.47 -4.63
CA ASP A 312 30.04 1.48 -3.76
C ASP A 312 30.38 2.98 -3.98
N HIS A 313 31.01 3.40 -5.07
CA HIS A 313 31.59 4.74 -5.16
C HIS A 313 31.18 5.61 -6.35
N VAL A 314 30.24 5.20 -7.19
CA VAL A 314 29.74 6.06 -8.27
C VAL A 314 28.29 6.40 -8.00
N CYS A 315 27.97 7.70 -7.95
CA CYS A 315 26.58 8.18 -7.94
C CYS A 315 25.89 7.68 -9.21
N ALA A 316 25.28 6.48 -9.14
CA ALA A 316 24.49 5.97 -10.23
C ALA A 316 23.32 6.93 -10.46
N GLU A 317 23.16 7.42 -11.66
CA GLU A 317 21.96 8.15 -12.03
C GLU A 317 20.75 7.24 -11.79
N ASN A 318 19.77 7.76 -11.07
CA ASN A 318 18.52 7.04 -10.77
C ASN A 318 17.30 7.76 -11.33
N TYR A 319 17.51 8.64 -12.32
CA TYR A 319 16.49 9.36 -13.05
C TYR A 319 16.80 9.35 -14.54
N ALA A 320 15.86 8.94 -15.38
CA ALA A 320 15.98 8.99 -16.82
C ALA A 320 14.67 9.39 -17.51
N VAL A 321 14.76 10.17 -18.57
CA VAL A 321 13.66 10.49 -19.48
C VAL A 321 13.95 9.84 -20.82
N PHE A 322 12.98 9.11 -21.37
CA PHE A 322 13.18 8.39 -22.64
C PHE A 322 13.59 9.31 -23.79
N ASP A 323 13.04 10.52 -23.86
CA ASP A 323 13.34 11.47 -24.94
C ASP A 323 14.79 11.98 -24.92
N ASP A 324 15.49 11.87 -23.78
CA ASP A 324 16.90 12.25 -23.65
C ASP A 324 17.86 11.10 -24.07
N LEU A 325 17.32 9.89 -24.25
CA LEU A 325 18.10 8.72 -24.64
C LEU A 325 18.31 8.67 -26.16
N THR A 326 19.49 8.34 -26.60
CA THR A 326 19.86 8.20 -28.02
C THR A 326 20.45 6.82 -28.31
N LEU A 327 21.76 6.67 -28.15
CA LEU A 327 22.47 5.41 -28.34
C LEU A 327 22.03 4.35 -27.32
N GLU A 328 21.67 4.76 -26.13
CA GLU A 328 21.22 3.91 -25.03
C GLU A 328 19.98 3.09 -25.40
N ILE A 329 19.10 3.63 -26.27
CA ILE A 329 17.93 2.90 -26.77
C ILE A 329 18.38 1.63 -27.52
N VAL A 330 19.38 1.78 -28.38
CA VAL A 330 19.93 0.66 -29.17
C VAL A 330 20.66 -0.31 -28.26
N LEU A 331 21.53 0.20 -27.39
CA LEU A 331 22.28 -0.63 -26.44
C LEU A 331 21.39 -1.38 -25.44
N SER A 332 20.29 -0.79 -25.01
CA SER A 332 19.34 -1.45 -24.11
C SER A 332 18.54 -2.58 -24.78
N SER A 333 18.46 -2.59 -26.11
CA SER A 333 17.78 -3.63 -26.88
C SER A 333 18.68 -4.85 -27.17
N VAL A 334 20.00 -4.72 -27.00
CA VAL A 334 20.94 -5.83 -27.21
C VAL A 334 20.84 -6.82 -26.04
N SER A 335 20.81 -8.11 -26.33
CA SER A 335 20.72 -9.14 -25.28
C SER A 335 21.95 -9.11 -24.35
N PRO A 336 21.81 -9.54 -23.08
CA PRO A 336 22.95 -9.63 -22.15
C PRO A 336 24.11 -10.48 -22.73
N ASP A 337 23.80 -11.59 -23.38
CA ASP A 337 24.79 -12.51 -23.97
C ASP A 337 25.54 -11.85 -25.12
N ASP A 338 24.84 -11.17 -26.03
CA ASP A 338 25.47 -10.45 -27.15
C ASP A 338 26.36 -9.31 -26.64
N ARG A 339 25.97 -8.64 -25.56
CA ARG A 339 26.77 -7.59 -24.92
C ARG A 339 28.03 -8.13 -24.29
N GLU A 340 27.93 -9.25 -23.59
CA GLU A 340 29.09 -9.91 -22.99
C GLU A 340 30.07 -10.38 -24.09
N GLU A 341 29.54 -10.97 -25.15
CA GLU A 341 30.35 -11.42 -26.30
C GLU A 341 31.03 -10.24 -27.01
N PHE A 342 30.29 -9.12 -27.22
CA PHE A 342 30.88 -7.89 -27.76
C PHE A 342 31.98 -7.34 -26.85
N SER A 343 31.71 -7.23 -25.54
CA SER A 343 32.66 -6.75 -24.56
C SER A 343 33.92 -7.64 -24.52
N ARG A 344 33.75 -8.94 -24.58
CA ARG A 344 34.86 -9.91 -24.62
C ARG A 344 35.73 -9.75 -25.86
N LYS A 345 35.12 -9.52 -27.02
CA LYS A 345 35.85 -9.36 -28.30
C LYS A 345 36.51 -7.99 -28.45
N THR A 346 36.02 -6.96 -27.80
CA THR A 346 36.48 -5.58 -28.01
C THR A 346 37.16 -5.00 -26.78
N ILE A 347 36.45 -4.91 -25.67
CA ILE A 347 36.84 -4.14 -24.47
C ILE A 347 37.75 -4.93 -23.55
N HIS A 348 37.55 -6.26 -23.42
CA HIS A 348 38.38 -7.06 -22.52
C HIS A 348 39.81 -7.19 -23.01
N GLN A 349 40.05 -7.00 -24.31
CA GLN A 349 41.40 -7.04 -24.89
C GLN A 349 42.19 -5.76 -24.62
N LEU A 350 41.55 -4.66 -24.18
CA LEU A 350 42.20 -3.41 -23.89
C LEU A 350 42.89 -3.46 -22.51
N SER A 351 44.05 -2.79 -22.44
CA SER A 351 44.75 -2.53 -21.17
C SER A 351 43.94 -1.67 -20.23
N LEU A 352 44.34 -1.59 -18.96
CA LEU A 352 43.68 -0.73 -17.97
C LEU A 352 43.72 0.73 -18.39
N ASP A 353 44.84 1.22 -18.89
CA ASP A 353 45.05 2.60 -19.33
C ASP A 353 44.15 2.95 -20.54
N GLU A 354 44.02 2.03 -21.49
CA GLU A 354 43.13 2.21 -22.65
C GLU A 354 41.67 2.22 -22.25
N LYS A 355 41.25 1.42 -21.25
CA LYS A 355 39.92 1.44 -20.69
C LYS A 355 39.61 2.76 -19.96
N GLU A 356 40.59 3.30 -19.24
CA GLU A 356 40.47 4.58 -18.56
C GLU A 356 40.39 5.75 -19.54
N LEU A 357 41.19 5.69 -20.60
CA LEU A 357 41.11 6.67 -21.69
C LEU A 357 39.74 6.67 -22.36
N LEU A 358 39.20 5.50 -22.67
CA LEU A 358 37.83 5.41 -23.20
C LEU A 358 36.77 5.96 -22.26
N ARG A 359 36.86 5.66 -20.96
CA ARG A 359 35.94 6.23 -19.97
C ARG A 359 36.00 7.74 -19.96
N THR A 360 37.20 8.31 -19.96
CA THR A 360 37.41 9.77 -20.00
C THR A 360 36.86 10.37 -21.29
N TYR A 361 37.09 9.74 -22.43
CA TYR A 361 36.57 10.18 -23.71
C TYR A 361 35.03 10.23 -23.75
N PHE A 362 34.39 9.18 -23.25
CA PHE A 362 32.92 9.16 -23.18
C PHE A 362 32.35 10.11 -22.11
N SER A 363 33.05 10.33 -20.99
CA SER A 363 32.63 11.30 -19.97
C SER A 363 32.72 12.75 -20.42
N LEU A 364 33.54 13.05 -21.43
CA LEU A 364 33.68 14.35 -22.09
C LEU A 364 32.79 14.50 -23.32
N GLU A 365 31.68 13.78 -23.39
CA GLU A 365 30.71 13.81 -24.51
C GLU A 365 31.36 13.58 -25.87
N MET A 366 32.36 12.69 -25.92
CA MET A 366 33.12 12.37 -27.11
C MET A 366 33.90 13.57 -27.71
N SER A 367 34.17 14.59 -26.93
CA SER A 367 35.00 15.73 -27.30
C SER A 367 36.41 15.55 -26.77
N LEU A 368 37.38 15.46 -27.67
CA LEU A 368 38.80 15.58 -27.36
C LEU A 368 39.14 17.07 -27.53
N ALA A 369 39.20 17.82 -26.44
CA ALA A 369 39.67 19.19 -26.43
C ALA A 369 41.21 19.23 -26.43
#